data_02517adacfb937ab4cba8c440c56f1d4
#
_entry.id   02517adacfb937ab4cba8c440c56f1d4
#
_cell.length_a   1.000
_cell.length_b   1.000
_cell.length_c   1.000
_cell.angle_alpha   90.00
_cell.angle_beta   90.00
_cell.angle_gamma   90.00
#
_symmetry.space_group_name_H-M   'P 1'
#
loop_
_entity.id
_entity.type
_entity.pdbx_description
1 polymer ?
#
loop_
_entity_poly.entity_id
_entity_poly.type
_entity_poly.pdbx_seq_one_letter_code
_entity_poly.pdbx_strand_id
1 'polypeptide(L)'
;MTFHEYGQENEKIVILFHPSGTMWDYFEYVIPYLEKHCHLIIPALPGYDKEHPEENFTSIEQIADEVEDWLTNKGITTVDNIYGCSMGGSLVVRMLATSKLTIKSAVVDGGITPYQLPWIITRFIAVKDWMLIWSGKLAGPRILEKAFAADNYSKEDLQYIADVLSFMSNKTIWRTFESCNNYSMPETIPEYKGILEYWCADKEIGDRKWDIRYMKEHFSGVHFKKMKDLGHGGMAAIRPEEFAKRIRKLIGA
;
A
#
# COMPACT_ATOMS: atom_id res chain seq x y z
N MET A 1 -9.68 -9.70 -9.56
CA MET A 1 -9.55 -8.53 -8.61
C MET A 1 -10.76 -7.63 -8.77
N THR A 2 -11.44 -7.26 -7.69
CA THR A 2 -12.59 -6.35 -7.66
C THR A 2 -12.09 -4.91 -7.47
N PHE A 3 -12.78 -3.94 -8.09
CA PHE A 3 -12.49 -2.53 -7.93
C PHE A 3 -13.71 -1.82 -7.33
N HIS A 4 -13.55 -1.25 -6.15
CA HIS A 4 -14.58 -0.45 -5.49
C HIS A 4 -14.44 0.99 -5.94
N GLU A 5 -15.52 1.53 -6.50
CA GLU A 5 -15.54 2.88 -7.09
C GLU A 5 -16.56 3.76 -6.38
N TYR A 6 -16.15 4.99 -6.01
CA TYR A 6 -16.99 6.00 -5.34
C TYR A 6 -16.82 7.34 -6.02
N GLY A 7 -17.86 8.17 -6.04
CA GLY A 7 -17.80 9.51 -6.62
C GLY A 7 -17.45 9.52 -8.11
N GLN A 8 -17.97 8.56 -8.88
CA GLN A 8 -17.65 8.37 -10.30
C GLN A 8 -18.02 9.58 -11.19
N GLU A 9 -18.86 10.48 -10.69
CA GLU A 9 -19.23 11.72 -11.37
C GLU A 9 -18.12 12.79 -11.36
N ASN A 10 -17.08 12.61 -10.56
CA ASN A 10 -15.98 13.55 -10.46
C ASN A 10 -14.90 13.28 -11.53
N GLU A 11 -14.29 14.37 -12.02
CA GLU A 11 -13.24 14.30 -13.05
C GLU A 11 -11.86 13.90 -12.50
N LYS A 12 -11.60 14.19 -11.21
CA LYS A 12 -10.33 13.85 -10.56
C LYS A 12 -10.30 12.40 -10.15
N ILE A 13 -9.25 11.69 -10.51
CA ILE A 13 -9.11 10.24 -10.24
C ILE A 13 -8.07 10.01 -9.16
N VAL A 14 -8.47 9.29 -8.11
CA VAL A 14 -7.60 8.89 -7.00
C VAL A 14 -7.66 7.38 -6.82
N ILE A 15 -6.49 6.75 -6.72
CA ILE A 15 -6.37 5.31 -6.47
C ILE A 15 -5.74 5.09 -5.10
N LEU A 16 -6.33 4.20 -4.28
CA LEU A 16 -5.82 3.87 -2.95
C LEU A 16 -5.51 2.37 -2.85
N PHE A 17 -4.25 2.04 -2.51
CA PHE A 17 -3.81 0.67 -2.23
C PHE A 17 -3.62 0.44 -0.75
N HIS A 18 -4.32 -0.56 -0.21
CA HIS A 18 -4.28 -0.91 1.21
C HIS A 18 -2.99 -1.65 1.60
N PRO A 19 -2.61 -1.64 2.90
CA PRO A 19 -1.49 -2.41 3.39
C PRO A 19 -1.80 -3.92 3.47
N SER A 20 -0.78 -4.73 3.68
CA SER A 20 -0.93 -6.15 3.97
C SER A 20 -1.65 -6.37 5.31
N GLY A 21 -2.43 -7.45 5.41
CA GLY A 21 -3.20 -7.74 6.63
C GLY A 21 -4.49 -6.94 6.78
N THR A 22 -4.85 -6.15 5.77
CA THR A 22 -6.12 -5.43 5.66
C THR A 22 -6.79 -5.69 4.32
N MET A 23 -8.01 -5.22 4.14
CA MET A 23 -8.74 -5.26 2.86
C MET A 23 -8.94 -3.84 2.32
N TRP A 24 -9.68 -3.72 1.22
CA TRP A 24 -10.06 -2.43 0.64
C TRP A 24 -10.80 -1.51 1.62
N ASP A 25 -11.57 -2.07 2.56
CA ASP A 25 -12.33 -1.35 3.60
C ASP A 25 -11.45 -0.70 4.68
N TYR A 26 -10.14 -0.91 4.66
CA TYR A 26 -9.17 -0.10 5.41
C TYR A 26 -9.36 1.40 5.17
N PHE A 27 -9.94 1.77 4.04
CA PHE A 27 -10.23 3.16 3.68
C PHE A 27 -11.67 3.59 3.95
N GLU A 28 -12.49 2.77 4.60
CA GLU A 28 -13.91 3.07 4.81
C GLU A 28 -14.16 4.44 5.46
N TYR A 29 -13.33 4.83 6.43
CA TYR A 29 -13.43 6.14 7.09
C TYR A 29 -12.94 7.30 6.23
N VAL A 30 -12.18 7.05 5.18
CA VAL A 30 -11.66 8.06 4.25
C VAL A 30 -12.64 8.35 3.12
N ILE A 31 -13.39 7.34 2.68
CA ILE A 31 -14.32 7.42 1.54
C ILE A 31 -15.25 8.64 1.65
N PRO A 32 -15.98 8.88 2.77
CA PRO A 32 -16.93 10.00 2.85
C PRO A 32 -16.31 11.40 2.69
N TYR A 33 -15.00 11.53 2.94
CA TYR A 33 -14.26 12.78 2.80
C TYR A 33 -13.68 12.99 1.39
N LEU A 34 -13.56 11.92 0.59
CA LEU A 34 -12.97 11.98 -0.75
C LEU A 34 -13.99 11.83 -1.88
N GLU A 35 -15.02 11.02 -1.73
CA GLU A 35 -15.99 10.69 -2.78
C GLU A 35 -16.73 11.90 -3.38
N LYS A 36 -16.82 13.00 -2.63
CA LYS A 36 -17.42 14.27 -3.08
C LYS A 36 -16.48 15.11 -3.94
N HIS A 37 -15.21 14.73 -4.01
CA HIS A 37 -14.15 15.55 -4.62
C HIS A 37 -13.38 14.82 -5.71
N CYS A 38 -13.47 13.50 -5.76
CA CYS A 38 -12.76 12.69 -6.75
C CYS A 38 -13.50 11.38 -7.02
N HIS A 39 -13.28 10.84 -8.19
CA HIS A 39 -13.57 9.45 -8.51
C HIS A 39 -12.51 8.60 -7.80
N LEU A 40 -12.91 7.98 -6.71
CA LEU A 40 -12.07 7.19 -5.85
C LEU A 40 -12.14 5.73 -6.28
N ILE A 41 -10.99 5.11 -6.52
CA ILE A 41 -10.85 3.72 -6.94
C ILE A 41 -10.02 2.97 -5.90
N ILE A 42 -10.58 1.92 -5.33
CA ILE A 42 -9.94 1.11 -4.30
C ILE A 42 -9.93 -0.35 -4.77
N PRO A 43 -8.80 -0.87 -5.27
CA PRO A 43 -8.70 -2.29 -5.63
C PRO A 43 -8.74 -3.19 -4.39
N ALA A 44 -9.59 -4.20 -4.40
CA ALA A 44 -9.53 -5.33 -3.48
C ALA A 44 -8.44 -6.28 -3.98
N LEU A 45 -7.26 -6.23 -3.36
CA LEU A 45 -6.10 -6.99 -3.84
C LEU A 45 -6.31 -8.50 -3.72
N PRO A 46 -5.87 -9.31 -4.70
CA PRO A 46 -6.07 -10.75 -4.69
C PRO A 46 -5.53 -11.41 -3.42
N GLY A 47 -6.34 -12.26 -2.80
CA GLY A 47 -6.01 -12.91 -1.53
C GLY A 47 -6.27 -12.08 -0.27
N TYR A 48 -6.70 -10.82 -0.46
CA TYR A 48 -7.14 -9.88 0.58
C TYR A 48 -8.61 -9.50 0.40
N ASP A 49 -9.35 -10.22 -0.44
CA ASP A 49 -10.76 -10.02 -0.67
C ASP A 49 -11.57 -11.14 -0.01
N LYS A 50 -12.38 -10.78 0.97
CA LYS A 50 -13.26 -11.70 1.70
C LYS A 50 -14.34 -12.31 0.80
N GLU A 51 -14.74 -11.60 -0.25
CA GLU A 51 -15.76 -12.06 -1.21
C GLU A 51 -15.18 -13.05 -2.22
N HIS A 52 -13.84 -13.02 -2.42
CA HIS A 52 -13.10 -13.90 -3.32
C HIS A 52 -11.93 -14.61 -2.61
N PRO A 53 -12.22 -15.42 -1.57
CA PRO A 53 -11.20 -16.07 -0.73
C PRO A 53 -10.38 -17.14 -1.47
N GLU A 54 -10.84 -17.59 -2.63
CA GLU A 54 -10.12 -18.53 -3.52
C GLU A 54 -8.98 -17.85 -4.29
N GLU A 55 -9.03 -16.54 -4.48
CA GLU A 55 -7.95 -15.79 -5.10
C GLU A 55 -6.71 -15.76 -4.19
N ASN A 56 -5.54 -15.67 -4.81
CA ASN A 56 -4.29 -15.54 -4.07
C ASN A 56 -3.51 -14.35 -4.58
N PHE A 57 -2.82 -13.68 -3.67
CA PHE A 57 -1.82 -12.70 -4.03
C PHE A 57 -0.82 -13.30 -5.03
N THR A 58 -0.52 -12.59 -6.08
CA THR A 58 0.36 -13.06 -7.15
C THR A 58 1.77 -12.50 -6.99
N SER A 59 1.97 -11.27 -7.40
CA SER A 59 3.18 -10.48 -7.19
C SER A 59 2.87 -8.99 -7.35
N ILE A 60 3.76 -8.13 -6.86
CA ILE A 60 3.64 -6.67 -7.03
C ILE A 60 3.58 -6.32 -8.52
N GLU A 61 4.40 -6.96 -9.35
CA GLU A 61 4.43 -6.72 -10.80
C GLU A 61 3.08 -7.04 -11.44
N GLN A 62 2.59 -8.26 -11.24
CA GLN A 62 1.35 -8.70 -11.86
C GLN A 62 0.15 -7.86 -11.41
N ILE A 63 0.07 -7.52 -10.13
CA ILE A 63 -1.02 -6.69 -9.61
C ILE A 63 -0.94 -5.27 -10.19
N ALA A 64 0.25 -4.69 -10.29
CA ALA A 64 0.43 -3.38 -10.91
C ALA A 64 -0.02 -3.38 -12.38
N ASP A 65 0.35 -4.42 -13.14
CA ASP A 65 -0.05 -4.61 -14.54
C ASP A 65 -1.59 -4.79 -14.65
N GLU A 66 -2.22 -5.60 -13.80
CA GLU A 66 -3.68 -5.80 -13.79
C GLU A 66 -4.45 -4.51 -13.48
N VAL A 67 -3.94 -3.68 -12.56
CA VAL A 67 -4.53 -2.37 -12.25
C VAL A 67 -4.41 -1.43 -13.45
N GLU A 68 -3.23 -1.36 -14.09
CA GLU A 68 -3.03 -0.53 -15.28
C GLU A 68 -3.93 -0.97 -16.44
N ASP A 69 -4.05 -2.27 -16.68
CA ASP A 69 -4.90 -2.83 -17.72
C ASP A 69 -6.39 -2.50 -17.47
N TRP A 70 -6.84 -2.63 -16.22
CA TRP A 70 -8.22 -2.28 -15.86
C TRP A 70 -8.51 -0.79 -16.09
N LEU A 71 -7.61 0.11 -15.68
CA LEU A 71 -7.74 1.54 -15.89
C LEU A 71 -7.78 1.88 -17.39
N THR A 72 -6.85 1.31 -18.15
CA THR A 72 -6.73 1.53 -19.60
C THR A 72 -7.99 1.05 -20.33
N ASN A 73 -8.54 -0.11 -19.96
CA ASN A 73 -9.78 -0.65 -20.51
C ASN A 73 -11.00 0.23 -20.22
N LYS A 74 -10.98 1.00 -19.13
CA LYS A 74 -11.97 2.04 -18.81
C LYS A 74 -11.71 3.38 -19.52
N GLY A 75 -10.64 3.49 -20.31
CA GLY A 75 -10.23 4.73 -20.96
C GLY A 75 -9.52 5.72 -20.02
N ILE A 76 -9.14 5.29 -18.83
CA ILE A 76 -8.43 6.10 -17.86
C ILE A 76 -6.94 6.03 -18.17
N THR A 77 -6.40 7.12 -18.72
CA THR A 77 -4.96 7.26 -19.05
C THR A 77 -4.23 8.23 -18.13
N THR A 78 -4.98 8.97 -17.31
CA THR A 78 -4.44 9.95 -16.36
C THR A 78 -5.04 9.73 -14.97
N VAL A 79 -4.20 9.72 -13.96
CA VAL A 79 -4.56 9.58 -12.54
C VAL A 79 -4.04 10.81 -11.80
N ASP A 80 -4.91 11.49 -11.06
CA ASP A 80 -4.53 12.71 -10.33
C ASP A 80 -3.72 12.40 -9.07
N ASN A 81 -4.06 11.32 -8.37
CA ASN A 81 -3.24 10.82 -7.26
C ASN A 81 -3.28 9.29 -7.15
N ILE A 82 -2.15 8.71 -6.84
CA ILE A 82 -2.02 7.31 -6.45
C ILE A 82 -1.42 7.25 -5.04
N TYR A 83 -2.09 6.58 -4.14
CA TYR A 83 -1.64 6.37 -2.76
C TYR A 83 -1.46 4.89 -2.48
N GLY A 84 -0.44 4.55 -1.72
CA GLY A 84 -0.26 3.19 -1.23
C GLY A 84 0.44 3.15 0.12
N CYS A 85 -0.11 2.35 1.03
CA CYS A 85 0.47 2.10 2.34
C CYS A 85 1.18 0.76 2.38
N SER A 86 2.39 0.70 2.94
CA SER A 86 3.14 -0.55 3.13
C SER A 86 3.27 -1.37 1.83
N MET A 87 2.65 -2.55 1.74
CA MET A 87 2.50 -3.34 0.51
C MET A 87 1.90 -2.52 -0.63
N GLY A 88 0.87 -1.72 -0.37
CA GLY A 88 0.30 -0.81 -1.35
C GLY A 88 1.31 0.23 -1.83
N GLY A 89 2.23 0.66 -0.96
CA GLY A 89 3.35 1.52 -1.34
C GLY A 89 4.32 0.87 -2.31
N SER A 90 4.54 -0.45 -2.21
CA SER A 90 5.33 -1.21 -3.21
C SER A 90 4.68 -1.15 -4.60
N LEU A 91 3.34 -1.26 -4.67
CA LEU A 91 2.59 -1.09 -5.93
C LEU A 91 2.80 0.31 -6.52
N VAL A 92 2.69 1.36 -5.68
CA VAL A 92 2.94 2.73 -6.12
C VAL A 92 4.36 2.88 -6.68
N VAL A 93 5.39 2.44 -5.94
CA VAL A 93 6.79 2.51 -6.38
C VAL A 93 6.99 1.79 -7.72
N ARG A 94 6.41 0.59 -7.87
CA ARG A 94 6.48 -0.17 -9.12
C ARG A 94 5.79 0.57 -10.26
N MET A 95 4.56 1.07 -10.06
CA MET A 95 3.81 1.79 -11.09
C MET A 95 4.48 3.10 -11.51
N LEU A 96 5.12 3.83 -10.60
CA LEU A 96 5.91 5.03 -10.95
C LEU A 96 7.07 4.73 -11.91
N ALA A 97 7.60 3.51 -11.86
CA ALA A 97 8.72 3.11 -12.69
C ALA A 97 8.33 2.45 -14.02
N THR A 98 7.13 1.89 -14.14
CA THR A 98 6.76 1.02 -15.25
C THR A 98 5.48 1.38 -15.97
N SER A 99 4.56 2.10 -15.30
CA SER A 99 3.25 2.41 -15.86
C SER A 99 3.33 3.38 -17.04
N LYS A 100 2.45 3.18 -18.02
CA LYS A 100 2.22 4.08 -19.16
C LYS A 100 1.21 5.18 -18.84
N LEU A 101 0.58 5.11 -17.67
CA LEU A 101 -0.37 6.12 -17.21
C LEU A 101 0.34 7.42 -16.87
N THR A 102 -0.33 8.54 -17.09
CA THR A 102 0.11 9.82 -16.54
C THR A 102 -0.34 9.93 -15.09
N ILE A 103 0.58 9.79 -14.14
CA ILE A 103 0.33 9.94 -12.71
C ILE A 103 0.80 11.33 -12.30
N LYS A 104 -0.14 12.23 -11.88
CA LYS A 104 0.18 13.63 -11.55
C LYS A 104 0.79 13.79 -10.16
N SER A 105 0.32 12.99 -9.20
CA SER A 105 0.88 12.96 -7.85
C SER A 105 0.85 11.55 -7.27
N ALA A 106 1.79 11.26 -6.38
CA ALA A 106 1.88 9.97 -5.74
C ALA A 106 2.27 10.10 -4.26
N VAL A 107 1.72 9.22 -3.44
CA VAL A 107 2.07 9.11 -2.02
C VAL A 107 2.44 7.66 -1.71
N VAL A 108 3.64 7.49 -1.16
CA VAL A 108 4.15 6.21 -0.64
C VAL A 108 4.18 6.32 0.88
N ASP A 109 3.25 5.66 1.58
CA ASP A 109 3.12 5.73 3.03
C ASP A 109 3.72 4.50 3.69
N GLY A 110 4.91 4.65 4.29
CA GLY A 110 5.67 3.54 4.86
C GLY A 110 5.93 2.40 3.86
N GLY A 111 5.91 2.73 2.57
CA GLY A 111 5.98 1.74 1.49
C GLY A 111 7.32 1.03 1.43
N ILE A 112 7.27 -0.24 1.08
CA ILE A 112 8.43 -1.13 1.01
C ILE A 112 9.04 -1.03 -0.39
N THR A 113 10.34 -0.78 -0.46
CA THR A 113 11.12 -0.76 -1.69
C THR A 113 11.86 -2.09 -1.91
N PRO A 114 12.28 -2.42 -3.14
CA PRO A 114 13.01 -3.66 -3.39
C PRO A 114 14.30 -3.74 -2.55
N TYR A 115 14.56 -4.87 -1.93
CA TYR A 115 15.80 -5.07 -1.19
C TYR A 115 17.02 -5.07 -2.12
N GLN A 116 18.04 -4.32 -1.72
CA GLN A 116 19.36 -4.32 -2.35
C GLN A 116 20.31 -5.30 -1.63
N LEU A 117 19.78 -6.45 -1.24
CA LEU A 117 20.52 -7.47 -0.52
C LEU A 117 20.68 -8.72 -1.39
N PRO A 118 21.75 -9.53 -1.17
CA PRO A 118 21.88 -10.81 -1.83
C PRO A 118 20.62 -11.66 -1.68
N TRP A 119 20.21 -12.33 -2.76
CA TRP A 119 18.97 -13.10 -2.85
C TRP A 119 18.75 -14.04 -1.64
N ILE A 120 19.79 -14.72 -1.18
CA ILE A 120 19.68 -15.65 -0.04
C ILE A 120 19.25 -14.95 1.25
N ILE A 121 19.73 -13.70 1.47
CA ILE A 121 19.36 -12.90 2.65
C ILE A 121 17.92 -12.47 2.56
N THR A 122 17.46 -12.07 1.38
CA THR A 122 16.05 -11.68 1.18
C THR A 122 15.10 -12.85 1.43
N ARG A 123 15.52 -14.08 1.13
CA ARG A 123 14.74 -15.30 1.44
C ARG A 123 14.62 -15.55 2.96
N PHE A 124 15.70 -15.38 3.71
CA PHE A 124 15.64 -15.47 5.17
C PHE A 124 14.69 -14.45 5.79
N ILE A 125 14.70 -13.20 5.28
CA ILE A 125 13.79 -12.15 5.73
C ILE A 125 12.35 -12.54 5.40
N ALA A 126 12.07 -12.96 4.16
CA ALA A 126 10.73 -13.38 3.74
C ALA A 126 10.20 -14.56 4.57
N VAL A 127 11.05 -15.56 4.89
CA VAL A 127 10.66 -16.68 5.76
C VAL A 127 10.34 -16.19 7.18
N LYS A 128 11.17 -15.30 7.75
CA LYS A 128 10.93 -14.72 9.08
C LYS A 128 9.59 -13.99 9.12
N ASP A 129 9.31 -13.13 8.16
CA ASP A 129 8.09 -12.32 8.12
C ASP A 129 6.86 -13.21 7.86
N TRP A 130 6.99 -14.19 6.97
CA TRP A 130 5.96 -15.21 6.77
C TRP A 130 5.64 -15.98 8.05
N MET A 131 6.66 -16.45 8.77
CA MET A 131 6.47 -17.19 10.04
C MET A 131 5.77 -16.33 11.08
N LEU A 132 6.13 -15.04 11.19
CA LEU A 132 5.51 -14.11 12.13
C LEU A 132 4.01 -13.97 11.85
N ILE A 133 3.64 -13.68 10.60
CA ILE A 133 2.23 -13.49 10.22
C ILE A 133 1.45 -14.80 10.26
N TRP A 134 2.06 -15.91 9.83
CA TRP A 134 1.45 -17.23 9.94
C TRP A 134 1.18 -17.63 11.41
N SER A 135 2.08 -17.30 12.32
CA SER A 135 1.85 -17.51 13.76
C SER A 135 0.68 -16.63 14.28
N GLY A 136 0.56 -15.41 13.80
CA GLY A 136 -0.59 -14.53 14.08
C GLY A 136 -1.92 -15.12 13.58
N LYS A 137 -1.92 -15.71 12.39
CA LYS A 137 -3.07 -16.45 11.85
C LYS A 137 -3.53 -17.60 12.75
N LEU A 138 -2.58 -18.36 13.33
CA LEU A 138 -2.88 -19.53 14.17
C LEU A 138 -3.31 -19.17 15.60
N ALA A 139 -2.71 -18.15 16.18
CA ALA A 139 -2.87 -17.82 17.59
C ALA A 139 -3.72 -16.56 17.84
N GLY A 140 -4.16 -15.90 16.78
CA GLY A 140 -5.11 -14.80 16.81
C GLY A 140 -4.57 -13.51 17.44
N PRO A 141 -5.46 -12.60 17.90
CA PRO A 141 -5.13 -11.23 18.29
C PRO A 141 -4.06 -11.11 19.38
N ARG A 142 -3.94 -12.09 20.29
CA ARG A 142 -2.96 -12.05 21.40
C ARG A 142 -1.50 -12.07 20.95
N ILE A 143 -1.21 -12.76 19.84
CA ILE A 143 0.15 -12.74 19.27
C ILE A 143 0.35 -11.48 18.46
N LEU A 144 -0.67 -11.02 17.73
CA LEU A 144 -0.64 -9.77 16.98
C LEU A 144 -0.39 -8.58 17.91
N GLU A 145 -1.01 -8.54 19.09
CA GLU A 145 -0.75 -7.50 20.11
C GLU A 145 0.74 -7.42 20.49
N LYS A 146 1.42 -8.55 20.61
CA LYS A 146 2.86 -8.56 20.88
C LYS A 146 3.71 -8.17 19.67
N ALA A 147 3.31 -8.61 18.48
CA ALA A 147 4.01 -8.33 17.23
C ALA A 147 3.93 -6.85 16.84
N PHE A 148 2.79 -6.22 17.09
CA PHE A 148 2.49 -4.82 16.75
C PHE A 148 2.46 -3.88 17.97
N ALA A 149 3.10 -4.26 19.08
CA ALA A 149 3.08 -3.48 20.32
C ALA A 149 3.58 -2.02 20.17
N ALA A 150 4.43 -1.75 19.18
CA ALA A 150 4.95 -0.42 18.88
C ALA A 150 3.98 0.45 18.06
N ASP A 151 2.98 -0.13 17.40
CA ASP A 151 2.15 0.55 16.40
C ASP A 151 0.90 1.21 16.98
N ASN A 152 0.60 0.97 18.26
CA ASN A 152 -0.58 1.50 18.98
C ASN A 152 -1.94 1.12 18.35
N TYR A 153 -2.03 -0.04 17.74
CA TYR A 153 -3.31 -0.56 17.26
C TYR A 153 -4.28 -0.79 18.44
N SER A 154 -5.55 -0.46 18.21
CA SER A 154 -6.63 -0.81 19.15
C SER A 154 -6.86 -2.32 19.16
N LYS A 155 -7.64 -2.81 20.13
CA LYS A 155 -8.05 -4.22 20.13
C LYS A 155 -8.93 -4.57 18.93
N GLU A 156 -9.72 -3.61 18.51
CA GLU A 156 -10.59 -3.69 17.34
C GLU A 156 -9.75 -3.82 16.05
N ASP A 157 -8.69 -3.02 15.91
CA ASP A 157 -7.76 -3.11 14.77
C ASP A 157 -7.06 -4.48 14.73
N LEU A 158 -6.59 -4.96 15.88
CA LEU A 158 -5.93 -6.26 15.97
C LEU A 158 -6.90 -7.42 15.69
N GLN A 159 -8.18 -7.29 16.10
CA GLN A 159 -9.22 -8.27 15.76
C GLN A 159 -9.49 -8.25 14.25
N TYR A 160 -9.63 -7.07 13.65
CA TYR A 160 -9.79 -6.92 12.20
C TYR A 160 -8.64 -7.57 11.42
N ILE A 161 -7.38 -7.32 11.80
CA ILE A 161 -6.21 -7.97 11.19
C ILE A 161 -6.30 -9.50 11.35
N ALA A 162 -6.69 -9.99 12.54
CA ALA A 162 -6.84 -11.42 12.78
C ALA A 162 -7.94 -12.05 11.90
N ASP A 163 -9.05 -11.34 11.72
CA ASP A 163 -10.16 -11.77 10.87
C ASP A 163 -9.72 -11.86 9.40
N VAL A 164 -8.98 -10.86 8.90
CA VAL A 164 -8.39 -10.89 7.56
C VAL A 164 -7.43 -12.08 7.41
N LEU A 165 -6.52 -12.26 8.36
CA LEU A 165 -5.57 -13.39 8.33
C LEU A 165 -6.28 -14.74 8.36
N SER A 166 -7.46 -14.84 8.96
CA SER A 166 -8.19 -16.12 9.09
C SER A 166 -8.57 -16.73 7.75
N PHE A 167 -8.97 -15.92 6.76
CA PHE A 167 -9.34 -16.40 5.43
C PHE A 167 -8.19 -16.38 4.43
N MET A 168 -7.14 -15.56 4.64
CA MET A 168 -5.97 -15.54 3.76
C MET A 168 -5.34 -16.92 3.64
N SER A 169 -4.98 -17.33 2.41
CA SER A 169 -4.23 -18.55 2.21
C SER A 169 -2.77 -18.41 2.66
N ASN A 170 -2.14 -19.53 3.07
CA ASN A 170 -0.71 -19.54 3.37
C ASN A 170 0.14 -19.14 2.14
N LYS A 171 -0.38 -19.40 0.94
CA LYS A 171 0.24 -19.01 -0.34
C LYS A 171 0.21 -17.49 -0.52
N THR A 172 -0.90 -16.85 -0.18
CA THR A 172 -1.02 -15.38 -0.19
C THR A 172 -0.02 -14.76 0.80
N ILE A 173 0.01 -15.24 2.05
CA ILE A 173 0.94 -14.74 3.06
C ILE A 173 2.39 -14.86 2.58
N TRP A 174 2.78 -16.03 2.03
CA TRP A 174 4.13 -16.23 1.50
C TRP A 174 4.45 -15.26 0.36
N ARG A 175 3.57 -15.21 -0.67
CA ARG A 175 3.79 -14.39 -1.86
C ARG A 175 3.84 -12.90 -1.56
N THR A 176 3.04 -12.44 -0.60
CA THR A 176 3.08 -11.05 -0.15
C THR A 176 4.48 -10.66 0.33
N PHE A 177 5.03 -11.40 1.30
CA PHE A 177 6.34 -11.06 1.86
C PHE A 177 7.50 -11.36 0.91
N GLU A 178 7.37 -12.40 0.11
CA GLU A 178 8.34 -12.72 -0.93
C GLU A 178 8.39 -11.63 -2.01
N SER A 179 7.24 -11.14 -2.46
CA SER A 179 7.15 -10.16 -3.54
C SER A 179 7.40 -8.72 -3.09
N CYS A 180 6.81 -8.26 -1.97
CA CYS A 180 6.93 -6.86 -1.54
C CYS A 180 8.39 -6.39 -1.36
N ASN A 181 9.29 -7.30 -1.02
CA ASN A 181 10.70 -7.00 -0.79
C ASN A 181 11.59 -7.29 -2.01
N ASN A 182 11.06 -7.96 -3.03
CA ASN A 182 11.87 -8.49 -4.14
C ASN A 182 11.27 -8.21 -5.52
N TYR A 183 10.25 -7.33 -5.61
CA TYR A 183 9.71 -7.00 -6.92
C TYR A 183 10.78 -6.38 -7.83
N SER A 184 10.66 -6.67 -9.11
CA SER A 184 11.61 -6.21 -10.10
C SER A 184 11.39 -4.73 -10.44
N MET A 185 12.48 -4.03 -10.71
CA MET A 185 12.48 -2.66 -11.20
C MET A 185 13.23 -2.61 -12.52
N PRO A 186 12.90 -1.69 -13.45
CA PRO A 186 13.67 -1.52 -14.66
C PRO A 186 15.10 -1.08 -14.31
N GLU A 187 16.07 -1.45 -15.14
CA GLU A 187 17.48 -1.04 -14.96
C GLU A 187 17.64 0.49 -14.88
N THR A 188 16.83 1.20 -15.66
CA THR A 188 16.74 2.66 -15.61
C THR A 188 15.33 3.04 -15.24
N ILE A 189 15.16 3.64 -14.07
CA ILE A 189 13.86 4.17 -13.63
C ILE A 189 13.63 5.50 -14.34
N PRO A 190 12.50 5.67 -15.08
CA PRO A 190 12.17 6.93 -15.72
C PRO A 190 12.07 8.08 -14.69
N GLU A 191 12.46 9.28 -15.11
CA GLU A 191 12.29 10.46 -14.28
C GLU A 191 10.78 10.72 -14.04
N TYR A 192 10.36 10.65 -12.79
CA TYR A 192 8.99 10.99 -12.42
C TYR A 192 8.88 12.52 -12.26
N LYS A 193 7.99 13.13 -13.04
CA LYS A 193 7.80 14.59 -13.09
C LYS A 193 6.64 15.11 -12.25
N GLY A 194 5.85 14.22 -11.65
CA GLY A 194 4.74 14.58 -10.78
C GLY A 194 5.18 14.92 -9.35
N ILE A 195 4.22 15.21 -8.50
CA ILE A 195 4.47 15.44 -7.07
C ILE A 195 4.60 14.08 -6.38
N LEU A 196 5.74 13.80 -5.75
CA LEU A 196 5.98 12.56 -5.01
C LEU A 196 6.23 12.86 -3.54
N GLU A 197 5.39 12.31 -2.68
CA GLU A 197 5.60 12.35 -1.24
C GLU A 197 5.86 10.94 -0.69
N TYR A 198 6.86 10.81 0.18
CA TYR A 198 7.06 9.63 1.01
C TYR A 198 6.65 9.99 2.44
N TRP A 199 5.53 9.42 2.88
CA TRP A 199 5.06 9.58 4.25
C TRP A 199 5.67 8.49 5.13
N CYS A 200 6.07 8.85 6.34
CA CYS A 200 6.63 7.90 7.29
C CYS A 200 6.20 8.28 8.69
N ALA A 201 5.59 7.35 9.39
CA ALA A 201 5.25 7.53 10.80
C ALA A 201 6.52 7.70 11.63
N ASP A 202 6.49 8.56 12.65
CA ASP A 202 7.70 8.89 13.40
C ASP A 202 8.26 7.70 14.18
N LYS A 203 7.41 6.75 14.54
CA LYS A 203 7.80 5.53 15.25
C LYS A 203 8.47 4.49 14.34
N GLU A 204 8.28 4.54 13.01
CA GLU A 204 8.83 3.58 12.06
C GLU A 204 10.05 4.07 11.25
N ILE A 205 10.48 5.34 11.42
CA ILE A 205 11.58 5.92 10.63
C ILE A 205 12.85 5.05 10.67
N GLY A 206 13.14 4.44 11.83
CA GLY A 206 14.28 3.56 11.99
C GLY A 206 14.22 2.31 11.11
N ASP A 207 13.02 1.74 10.96
CA ASP A 207 12.78 0.53 10.17
C ASP A 207 12.73 0.83 8.67
N ARG A 208 12.30 2.05 8.31
CA ARG A 208 12.18 2.51 6.91
C ARG A 208 13.44 3.18 6.36
N LYS A 209 14.57 3.17 7.06
CA LYS A 209 15.79 3.84 6.61
C LYS A 209 16.29 3.39 5.24
N TRP A 210 16.11 2.10 4.88
CA TRP A 210 16.51 1.55 3.60
C TRP A 210 15.56 1.99 2.49
N ASP A 211 14.26 2.02 2.76
CA ASP A 211 13.24 2.49 1.83
C ASP A 211 13.41 4.00 1.55
N ILE A 212 13.62 4.80 2.59
CA ILE A 212 13.90 6.23 2.47
C ILE A 212 15.17 6.47 1.64
N ARG A 213 16.21 5.67 1.85
CA ARG A 213 17.43 5.75 1.06
C ARG A 213 17.19 5.41 -0.40
N TYR A 214 16.51 4.29 -0.68
CA TYR A 214 16.16 3.86 -2.04
C TYR A 214 15.38 4.95 -2.77
N MET A 215 14.34 5.50 -2.13
CA MET A 215 13.54 6.58 -2.72
C MET A 215 14.37 7.82 -3.05
N LYS A 216 15.33 8.20 -2.20
CA LYS A 216 16.24 9.33 -2.47
C LYS A 216 17.16 9.07 -3.66
N GLU A 217 17.65 7.85 -3.81
CA GLU A 217 18.61 7.46 -4.84
C GLU A 217 17.94 7.32 -6.21
N HIS A 218 16.68 6.89 -6.27
CA HIS A 218 16.02 6.51 -7.53
C HIS A 218 14.90 7.46 -7.98
N PHE A 219 14.36 8.29 -7.09
CA PHE A 219 13.27 9.22 -7.41
C PHE A 219 13.68 10.65 -7.06
N SER A 220 14.15 11.40 -8.08
CA SER A 220 14.45 12.81 -7.91
C SER A 220 13.18 13.60 -7.53
N GLY A 221 13.30 14.55 -6.61
CA GLY A 221 12.17 15.38 -6.18
C GLY A 221 11.21 14.75 -5.18
N VAL A 222 11.53 13.57 -4.60
CA VAL A 222 10.72 13.00 -3.52
C VAL A 222 10.73 13.87 -2.27
N HIS A 223 9.54 14.19 -1.76
CA HIS A 223 9.33 14.97 -0.53
C HIS A 223 9.04 14.05 0.65
N PHE A 224 9.93 13.99 1.63
CA PHE A 224 9.72 13.20 2.84
C PHE A 224 8.85 13.94 3.85
N LYS A 225 7.77 13.29 4.32
CA LYS A 225 6.83 13.81 5.31
C LYS A 225 6.82 12.91 6.53
N LYS A 226 7.21 13.48 7.67
CA LYS A 226 7.12 12.79 8.94
C LYS A 226 5.71 12.94 9.52
N MET A 227 5.03 11.81 9.78
CA MET A 227 3.72 11.75 10.42
C MET A 227 3.90 11.57 11.92
N LYS A 228 3.65 12.64 12.68
CA LYS A 228 3.88 12.67 14.13
C LYS A 228 2.82 11.86 14.88
N ASP A 229 3.24 11.20 15.94
CA ASP A 229 2.38 10.45 16.87
C ASP A 229 1.56 9.34 16.21
N LEU A 230 2.08 8.77 15.11
CA LEU A 230 1.48 7.66 14.40
C LEU A 230 2.40 6.45 14.38
N GLY A 231 1.79 5.26 14.34
CA GLY A 231 2.41 4.01 13.96
C GLY A 231 2.25 3.75 12.46
N HIS A 232 2.75 2.60 12.01
CA HIS A 232 2.70 2.16 10.62
C HIS A 232 1.26 2.11 10.11
N GLY A 233 0.99 2.73 8.96
CA GLY A 233 -0.35 2.74 8.35
C GLY A 233 -1.40 3.56 9.10
N GLY A 234 -1.05 4.30 10.15
CA GLY A 234 -2.02 4.99 11.00
C GLY A 234 -2.69 6.21 10.36
N MET A 235 -2.20 6.70 9.22
CA MET A 235 -2.71 7.98 8.69
C MET A 235 -4.15 7.88 8.19
N ALA A 236 -4.49 6.87 7.41
CA ALA A 236 -5.84 6.67 6.90
C ALA A 236 -6.82 6.17 7.99
N ALA A 237 -6.37 5.28 8.86
CA ALA A 237 -7.22 4.66 9.88
C ALA A 237 -7.51 5.58 11.07
N ILE A 238 -6.49 6.33 11.55
CA ILE A 238 -6.58 7.13 12.79
C ILE A 238 -6.92 8.60 12.51
N ARG A 239 -6.51 9.14 11.34
CA ARG A 239 -6.72 10.55 10.96
C ARG A 239 -7.33 10.69 9.56
N PRO A 240 -8.50 10.07 9.30
CA PRO A 240 -9.08 10.01 7.96
C PRO A 240 -9.38 11.40 7.35
N GLU A 241 -9.79 12.36 8.16
CA GLU A 241 -10.04 13.74 7.69
C GLU A 241 -8.74 14.44 7.28
N GLU A 242 -7.66 14.31 8.09
CA GLU A 242 -6.35 14.87 7.74
C GLU A 242 -5.78 14.20 6.50
N PHE A 243 -5.90 12.88 6.40
CA PHE A 243 -5.55 12.11 5.20
C PHE A 243 -6.24 12.68 3.97
N ALA A 244 -7.57 12.76 3.99
CA ALA A 244 -8.36 13.26 2.88
C ALA A 244 -8.01 14.72 2.51
N LYS A 245 -7.78 15.59 3.49
CA LYS A 245 -7.33 16.96 3.26
C LYS A 245 -5.98 17.02 2.54
N ARG A 246 -5.04 16.13 2.87
CA ARG A 246 -3.74 16.04 2.19
C ARG A 246 -3.88 15.55 0.76
N ILE A 247 -4.67 14.50 0.53
CA ILE A 247 -4.94 13.99 -0.83
C ILE A 247 -5.62 15.06 -1.68
N ARG A 248 -6.68 15.72 -1.18
CA ARG A 248 -7.35 16.81 -1.88
C ARG A 248 -6.38 17.93 -2.28
N LYS A 249 -5.48 18.31 -1.39
CA LYS A 249 -4.45 19.33 -1.72
C LYS A 249 -3.55 18.88 -2.87
N LEU A 250 -3.20 17.59 -2.96
CA LEU A 250 -2.35 17.07 -4.05
C LEU A 250 -3.07 17.04 -5.40
N ILE A 251 -4.38 16.86 -5.41
CA ILE A 251 -5.19 16.85 -6.64
C ILE A 251 -5.78 18.23 -6.99
N GLY A 252 -5.59 19.24 -6.15
CA GLY A 252 -6.14 20.58 -6.36
C GLY A 252 -7.66 20.66 -6.19
N ALA A 253 -8.21 19.93 -5.20
CA ALA A 253 -9.64 19.86 -4.90
C ALA A 253 -9.97 20.36 -3.47
#